data_77ec195c88053b8bf55538a992dd7af9
#
_entry.id   77ec195c88053b8bf55538a992dd7af9
#
_cell.length_a   1.000
_cell.length_b   1.000
_cell.length_c   1.000
_cell.angle_alpha   90.00
_cell.angle_beta   90.00
_cell.angle_gamma   90.00
#
_symmetry.space_group_name_H-M   'P 1'
#
loop_
_entity.id
_entity.type
_entity.pdbx_description
1 polymer ?
#
loop_
_entity_poly.entity_id
_entity_poly.type
_entity_poly.pdbx_seq_one_letter_code
_entity_poly.pdbx_strand_id
1 'polypeptide(L)'
;MKILVIQQKMIGDVLTSTIICELLKKNIASCEIHYLINSGTEAVVQNNPFVDHIILFKPEFKENKFKFYQFLRSIRDYQFDIVIDVYRKVESKLITLFSGASKKISYKKLDSFLFYNWTIPYLKQDHNSDLAIQNRIQLLSPLVDQLPSSISSKIYLNDSEILEANLFLEKHQINKLSPIYMISVLGSSLNKTYPFDYMADTIKKIASIGKGQ
;
A
#
# COMPACT_ATOMS: atom_id res chain seq x y z
N MET A 1 12.83 1.34 18.33
CA MET A 1 12.08 2.50 17.81
C MET A 1 10.84 1.99 17.10
N LYS A 2 9.63 2.47 17.47
CA LYS A 2 8.35 2.06 16.88
C LYS A 2 7.88 3.07 15.83
N ILE A 3 7.60 2.60 14.63
CA ILE A 3 7.20 3.45 13.51
C ILE A 3 5.82 3.00 13.01
N LEU A 4 4.88 3.94 12.93
CA LEU A 4 3.57 3.73 12.31
C LEU A 4 3.57 4.29 10.89
N VAL A 5 3.31 3.46 9.90
CA VAL A 5 3.03 3.88 8.52
C VAL A 5 1.53 3.79 8.27
N ILE A 6 0.90 4.83 7.72
CA ILE A 6 -0.55 4.86 7.51
C ILE A 6 -0.86 4.96 6.02
N GLN A 7 -1.59 3.97 5.48
CA GLN A 7 -2.12 4.01 4.12
C GLN A 7 -3.49 3.31 4.04
N GLN A 8 -4.56 4.09 4.09
CA GLN A 8 -5.95 3.59 4.12
C GLN A 8 -6.66 3.75 2.76
N LYS A 9 -5.94 3.59 1.65
CA LYS A 9 -6.50 3.72 0.31
C LYS A 9 -6.76 2.35 -0.33
N MET A 10 -6.76 2.26 -1.64
CA MET A 10 -7.01 1.00 -2.38
C MET A 10 -5.78 0.08 -2.37
N ILE A 11 -5.98 -1.19 -2.73
CA ILE A 11 -4.96 -2.26 -2.76
C ILE A 11 -3.64 -1.80 -3.39
N GLY A 12 -3.68 -1.17 -4.58
CA GLY A 12 -2.47 -0.71 -5.27
C GLY A 12 -1.70 0.36 -4.49
N ASP A 13 -2.40 1.29 -3.81
CA ASP A 13 -1.74 2.30 -2.97
C ASP A 13 -1.12 1.67 -1.72
N VAL A 14 -1.79 0.70 -1.11
CA VAL A 14 -1.28 -0.06 0.04
C VAL A 14 -0.04 -0.83 -0.37
N LEU A 15 -0.11 -1.62 -1.45
CA LEU A 15 1.03 -2.38 -1.95
C LEU A 15 2.23 -1.48 -2.29
N THR A 16 2.00 -0.41 -3.06
CA THR A 16 3.10 0.51 -3.43
C THR A 16 3.69 1.26 -2.25
N SER A 17 2.97 1.41 -1.14
CA SER A 17 3.50 2.06 0.07
C SER A 17 4.32 1.11 0.95
N THR A 18 4.35 -0.21 0.69
CA THR A 18 5.23 -1.15 1.41
C THR A 18 6.71 -0.86 1.19
N ILE A 19 7.06 -0.17 0.10
CA ILE A 19 8.44 0.30 -0.14
C ILE A 19 8.96 1.19 0.99
N ILE A 20 8.08 1.94 1.65
CA ILE A 20 8.43 2.74 2.83
C ILE A 20 8.89 1.82 3.96
N CYS A 21 8.15 0.75 4.23
CA CYS A 21 8.50 -0.23 5.25
C CYS A 21 9.84 -0.91 4.93
N GLU A 22 10.05 -1.31 3.68
CA GLU A 22 11.31 -1.91 3.22
C GLU A 22 12.49 -0.97 3.41
N LEU A 23 12.36 0.30 2.98
CA LEU A 23 13.42 1.29 3.11
C LEU A 23 13.73 1.62 4.58
N LEU A 24 12.72 1.73 5.43
CA LEU A 24 12.91 1.94 6.87
C LEU A 24 13.69 0.77 7.50
N LYS A 25 13.29 -0.48 7.23
CA LYS A 25 13.98 -1.67 7.74
C LYS A 25 15.44 -1.76 7.29
N LYS A 26 15.72 -1.37 6.06
CA LYS A 26 17.08 -1.42 5.50
C LYS A 26 18.01 -0.31 6.03
N ASN A 27 17.46 0.84 6.42
CA ASN A 27 18.27 2.00 6.79
C ASN A 27 18.25 2.31 8.28
N ILE A 28 17.29 1.79 9.05
CA ILE A 28 17.16 2.07 10.48
C ILE A 28 17.27 0.77 11.28
N ALA A 29 18.39 0.60 11.95
CA ALA A 29 18.62 -0.57 12.79
C ALA A 29 17.57 -0.68 13.92
N SER A 30 17.08 -1.89 14.15
CA SER A 30 16.15 -2.21 15.24
C SER A 30 14.86 -1.38 15.28
N CYS A 31 14.31 -1.03 14.11
CA CYS A 31 12.98 -0.42 14.05
C CYS A 31 11.89 -1.51 13.97
N GLU A 32 10.79 -1.25 14.67
CA GLU A 32 9.56 -2.04 14.66
C GLU A 32 8.52 -1.28 13.84
N ILE A 33 8.04 -1.89 12.74
CA ILE A 33 7.15 -1.24 11.80
C ILE A 33 5.73 -1.78 11.95
N HIS A 34 4.82 -0.87 12.27
CA HIS A 34 3.39 -1.09 12.25
C HIS A 34 2.80 -0.45 11.00
N TYR A 35 2.06 -1.23 10.21
CA TYR A 35 1.44 -0.73 9.00
C TYR A 35 -0.08 -0.69 9.15
N LEU A 36 -0.64 0.51 9.19
CA LEU A 36 -2.08 0.73 9.34
C LEU A 36 -2.73 0.87 7.96
N ILE A 37 -3.61 -0.09 7.65
CA ILE A 37 -4.27 -0.25 6.37
C ILE A 37 -5.78 -0.51 6.55
N ASN A 38 -6.58 -0.39 5.48
CA ASN A 38 -7.96 -0.87 5.47
C ASN A 38 -8.00 -2.40 5.52
N SER A 39 -8.92 -2.97 6.29
CA SER A 39 -9.06 -4.43 6.45
C SER A 39 -9.23 -5.20 5.13
N GLY A 40 -9.87 -4.59 4.11
CA GLY A 40 -10.00 -5.22 2.79
C GLY A 40 -8.72 -5.24 1.93
N THR A 41 -7.59 -4.75 2.44
CA THR A 41 -6.32 -4.70 1.70
C THR A 41 -5.21 -5.54 2.35
N GLU A 42 -5.53 -6.33 3.37
CA GLU A 42 -4.57 -7.10 4.17
C GLU A 42 -3.79 -8.12 3.33
N ALA A 43 -4.46 -8.80 2.42
CA ALA A 43 -3.88 -9.89 1.62
C ALA A 43 -2.59 -9.52 0.86
N VAL A 44 -2.42 -8.26 0.44
CA VAL A 44 -1.21 -7.84 -0.29
C VAL A 44 -0.03 -7.49 0.61
N VAL A 45 -0.21 -7.56 1.94
CA VAL A 45 0.80 -7.18 2.95
C VAL A 45 1.12 -8.32 3.91
N GLN A 46 0.22 -9.30 4.04
CA GLN A 46 0.20 -10.31 5.08
C GLN A 46 1.55 -11.02 5.33
N ASN A 47 2.30 -11.31 4.27
CA ASN A 47 3.58 -12.02 4.38
C ASN A 47 4.79 -11.09 4.14
N ASN A 48 4.61 -9.77 4.24
CA ASN A 48 5.69 -8.84 3.94
C ASN A 48 6.74 -8.83 5.06
N PRO A 49 8.00 -9.23 4.79
CA PRO A 49 9.03 -9.36 5.83
C PRO A 49 9.49 -8.02 6.43
N PHE A 50 9.07 -6.90 5.85
CA PHE A 50 9.40 -5.56 6.31
C PHE A 50 8.29 -4.92 7.15
N VAL A 51 7.21 -5.65 7.43
CA VAL A 51 6.09 -5.22 8.27
C VAL A 51 6.00 -6.14 9.48
N ASP A 52 6.29 -5.62 10.68
CA ASP A 52 6.23 -6.44 11.90
C ASP A 52 4.78 -6.63 12.38
N HIS A 53 3.96 -5.59 12.25
CA HIS A 53 2.56 -5.62 12.70
C HIS A 53 1.64 -4.93 11.71
N ILE A 54 0.52 -5.57 11.40
CA ILE A 54 -0.55 -4.97 10.62
C ILE A 54 -1.63 -4.47 11.56
N ILE A 55 -2.01 -3.19 11.43
CA ILE A 55 -3.14 -2.60 12.15
C ILE A 55 -4.28 -2.39 11.14
N LEU A 56 -5.41 -3.06 11.39
CA LEU A 56 -6.55 -3.02 10.48
C LEU A 56 -7.52 -1.88 10.84
N PHE A 57 -7.71 -0.98 9.90
CA PHE A 57 -8.78 0.01 9.97
C PHE A 57 -10.07 -0.60 9.41
N LYS A 58 -11.03 -0.86 10.29
CA LYS A 58 -12.28 -1.53 9.95
C LYS A 58 -13.35 -0.54 9.47
N PRO A 59 -14.29 -0.95 8.60
CA PRO A 59 -15.40 -0.10 8.12
C PRO A 59 -16.22 0.52 9.27
N GLU A 60 -16.44 -0.23 10.34
CA GLU A 60 -17.20 0.22 11.52
C GLU A 60 -16.64 1.50 12.18
N PHE A 61 -15.34 1.80 12.00
CA PHE A 61 -14.74 3.02 12.54
C PHE A 61 -15.17 4.28 11.76
N LYS A 62 -15.62 4.13 10.53
CA LYS A 62 -16.22 5.24 9.75
C LYS A 62 -17.68 5.45 10.11
N GLU A 63 -18.40 4.39 10.45
CA GLU A 63 -19.83 4.40 10.72
C GLU A 63 -20.14 4.79 12.16
N ASN A 64 -19.26 4.41 13.11
CA ASN A 64 -19.48 4.64 14.55
C ASN A 64 -18.35 5.47 15.16
N LYS A 65 -18.68 6.72 15.51
CA LYS A 65 -17.72 7.66 16.12
C LYS A 65 -17.18 7.19 17.47
N PHE A 66 -17.96 6.47 18.26
CA PHE A 66 -17.51 5.94 19.56
C PHE A 66 -16.46 4.83 19.35
N LYS A 67 -16.71 3.89 18.44
CA LYS A 67 -15.72 2.86 18.08
C LYS A 67 -14.45 3.48 17.51
N PHE A 68 -14.59 4.51 16.69
CA PHE A 68 -13.44 5.23 16.16
C PHE A 68 -12.65 5.91 17.28
N TYR A 69 -13.31 6.54 18.23
CA TYR A 69 -12.62 7.13 19.39
C TYR A 69 -11.90 6.08 20.25
N GLN A 70 -12.51 4.93 20.49
CA GLN A 70 -11.85 3.81 21.19
C GLN A 70 -10.60 3.35 20.40
N PHE A 71 -10.69 3.25 19.09
CA PHE A 71 -9.55 2.93 18.22
C PHE A 71 -8.44 3.99 18.32
N LEU A 72 -8.79 5.28 18.30
CA LEU A 72 -7.80 6.35 18.47
C LEU A 72 -7.08 6.25 19.82
N ARG A 73 -7.80 5.89 20.88
CA ARG A 73 -7.17 5.68 22.20
C ARG A 73 -6.21 4.50 22.17
N SER A 74 -6.60 3.36 21.57
CA SER A 74 -5.72 2.19 21.45
C SER A 74 -4.44 2.49 20.66
N ILE A 75 -4.50 3.38 19.66
CA ILE A 75 -3.30 3.82 18.94
C ILE A 75 -2.28 4.48 19.85
N ARG A 76 -2.71 5.21 20.88
CA ARG A 76 -1.81 5.85 21.84
C ARG A 76 -1.06 4.84 22.71
N ASP A 77 -1.67 3.69 23.01
CA ASP A 77 -1.08 2.65 23.87
C ASP A 77 0.13 1.97 23.20
N TYR A 78 0.26 2.04 21.87
CA TYR A 78 1.44 1.54 21.15
C TYR A 78 2.70 2.36 21.40
N GLN A 79 2.58 3.63 21.79
CA GLN A 79 3.71 4.54 22.06
C GLN A 79 4.67 4.67 20.86
N PHE A 80 4.13 5.05 19.71
CA PHE A 80 4.92 5.25 18.49
C PHE A 80 5.90 6.44 18.64
N ASP A 81 7.13 6.23 18.21
CA ASP A 81 8.14 7.29 18.11
C ASP A 81 7.92 8.16 16.87
N ILE A 82 7.58 7.52 15.76
CA ILE A 82 7.40 8.14 14.44
C ILE A 82 6.09 7.70 13.81
N VAL A 83 5.39 8.64 13.17
CA VAL A 83 4.25 8.36 12.29
C VAL A 83 4.54 8.91 10.90
N ILE A 84 4.32 8.09 9.87
CA ILE A 84 4.39 8.48 8.47
C ILE A 84 3.00 8.31 7.86
N ASP A 85 2.28 9.42 7.68
CA ASP A 85 0.94 9.42 7.08
C ASP A 85 1.01 9.66 5.56
N VAL A 86 0.88 8.57 4.81
CA VAL A 86 0.86 8.57 3.34
C VAL A 86 -0.53 8.91 2.81
N TYR A 87 -1.58 8.56 3.56
CA TYR A 87 -2.99 8.66 3.13
C TYR A 87 -3.56 10.09 3.25
N ARG A 88 -3.33 10.72 4.38
CA ARG A 88 -3.63 12.12 4.61
C ARG A 88 -5.11 12.54 4.46
N LYS A 89 -6.02 11.71 4.92
CA LYS A 89 -7.45 12.02 5.10
C LYS A 89 -7.77 12.30 6.56
N VAL A 90 -9.01 12.69 6.85
CA VAL A 90 -9.44 13.09 8.20
C VAL A 90 -9.12 12.02 9.22
N GLU A 91 -9.42 10.76 8.92
CA GLU A 91 -9.18 9.64 9.83
C GLU A 91 -7.68 9.46 10.13
N SER A 92 -6.84 9.46 9.10
CA SER A 92 -5.39 9.29 9.29
C SER A 92 -4.73 10.48 10.01
N LYS A 93 -5.23 11.70 9.81
CA LYS A 93 -4.79 12.88 10.55
C LYS A 93 -5.10 12.76 12.05
N LEU A 94 -6.33 12.31 12.38
CA LEU A 94 -6.71 12.07 13.78
C LEU A 94 -5.88 10.95 14.39
N ILE A 95 -5.67 9.84 13.67
CA ILE A 95 -4.78 8.76 14.12
C ILE A 95 -3.37 9.29 14.39
N THR A 96 -2.83 10.10 13.48
CA THR A 96 -1.50 10.73 13.65
C THR A 96 -1.46 11.65 14.88
N LEU A 97 -2.50 12.44 15.10
CA LEU A 97 -2.59 13.34 16.25
C LEU A 97 -2.64 12.55 17.57
N PHE A 98 -3.52 11.54 17.63
CA PHE A 98 -3.73 10.72 18.82
C PHE A 98 -2.57 9.77 19.13
N SER A 99 -1.74 9.42 18.17
CA SER A 99 -0.59 8.52 18.37
C SER A 99 0.38 9.01 19.47
N GLY A 100 0.44 10.33 19.69
CA GLY A 100 1.40 10.92 20.61
C GLY A 100 2.85 10.91 20.12
N ALA A 101 3.11 10.45 18.90
CA ALA A 101 4.45 10.36 18.32
C ALA A 101 5.16 11.72 18.29
N SER A 102 6.45 11.71 18.59
CA SER A 102 7.28 12.91 18.58
C SER A 102 7.55 13.43 17.16
N LYS A 103 7.69 12.52 16.19
CA LYS A 103 7.92 12.85 14.77
C LYS A 103 6.73 12.38 13.92
N LYS A 104 6.06 13.34 13.27
CA LYS A 104 4.86 13.14 12.45
C LYS A 104 5.13 13.66 11.05
N ILE A 105 5.31 12.74 10.12
CA ILE A 105 5.75 13.01 8.75
C ILE A 105 4.59 12.86 7.78
N SER A 106 4.42 13.80 6.86
CA SER A 106 3.48 13.69 5.75
C SER A 106 3.81 14.67 4.63
N TYR A 107 3.01 14.64 3.56
CA TYR A 107 3.14 15.60 2.47
C TYR A 107 2.70 17.01 2.90
N LYS A 108 3.39 18.02 2.36
CA LYS A 108 3.08 19.44 2.62
C LYS A 108 1.76 19.84 1.92
N LYS A 109 0.83 20.40 2.70
CA LYS A 109 -0.41 21.08 2.26
C LYS A 109 -0.74 22.21 3.23
N LEU A 110 -1.75 23.00 2.93
CA LEU A 110 -2.12 24.18 3.73
C LEU A 110 -2.40 23.86 5.21
N ASP A 111 -3.04 22.73 5.49
CA ASP A 111 -3.43 22.28 6.83
C ASP A 111 -2.37 21.43 7.55
N SER A 112 -1.18 21.27 6.98
CA SER A 112 -0.14 20.36 7.52
C SER A 112 0.31 20.73 8.92
N PHE A 113 0.44 22.01 9.21
CA PHE A 113 0.96 22.51 10.48
C PHE A 113 0.13 22.08 11.73
N LEU A 114 -1.15 21.73 11.51
CA LEU A 114 -2.03 21.27 12.59
C LEU A 114 -1.76 19.81 13.02
N PHE A 115 -1.23 18.98 12.12
CA PHE A 115 -1.16 17.53 12.34
C PHE A 115 0.26 16.98 12.26
N TYR A 116 1.16 17.65 11.53
CA TYR A 116 2.50 17.15 11.22
C TYR A 116 3.55 18.18 11.56
N ASN A 117 4.66 17.74 12.12
CA ASN A 117 5.82 18.59 12.40
C ASN A 117 6.95 18.43 11.37
N TRP A 118 6.83 17.42 10.46
CA TRP A 118 7.70 17.24 9.31
C TRP A 118 6.87 17.10 8.03
N THR A 119 7.05 18.00 7.10
CA THR A 119 6.24 18.03 5.86
C THR A 119 7.11 18.08 4.62
N ILE A 120 6.84 17.16 3.70
CA ILE A 120 7.59 16.96 2.47
C ILE A 120 6.77 17.46 1.28
N PRO A 121 7.30 18.34 0.43
CA PRO A 121 6.60 18.79 -0.76
C PRO A 121 6.39 17.61 -1.73
N TYR A 122 5.28 17.62 -2.46
CA TYR A 122 5.11 16.72 -3.59
C TYR A 122 6.10 17.08 -4.70
N LEU A 123 6.72 16.06 -5.27
CA LEU A 123 7.50 16.21 -6.49
C LEU A 123 6.59 16.64 -7.63
N LYS A 124 7.04 17.60 -8.41
CA LYS A 124 6.41 17.98 -9.68
C LYS A 124 6.73 16.89 -10.71
N GLN A 125 5.83 16.75 -11.70
CA GLN A 125 5.91 15.74 -12.73
C GLN A 125 7.30 15.72 -13.40
N ASP A 126 7.95 14.56 -13.34
CA ASP A 126 9.13 14.25 -14.14
C ASP A 126 8.70 13.20 -15.18
N HIS A 127 9.02 13.41 -16.45
CA HIS A 127 8.56 12.58 -17.56
C HIS A 127 9.15 11.17 -17.56
N ASN A 128 10.17 10.89 -16.73
CA ASN A 128 10.95 9.65 -16.75
C ASN A 128 10.80 8.78 -15.48
N SER A 129 9.99 9.16 -14.49
CA SER A 129 9.92 8.43 -13.24
C SER A 129 8.48 8.10 -12.83
N ASP A 130 8.31 6.98 -12.13
CA ASP A 130 7.06 6.67 -11.43
C ASP A 130 6.87 7.64 -10.26
N LEU A 131 6.19 8.76 -10.54
CA LEU A 131 5.95 9.85 -9.60
C LEU A 131 5.31 9.38 -8.28
N ALA A 132 4.48 8.34 -8.35
CA ALA A 132 3.83 7.79 -7.16
C ALA A 132 4.83 7.11 -6.23
N ILE A 133 5.79 6.38 -6.78
CA ILE A 133 6.88 5.74 -6.04
C ILE A 133 7.83 6.80 -5.49
N GLN A 134 8.27 7.74 -6.32
CA GLN A 134 9.18 8.81 -5.92
C GLN A 134 8.62 9.66 -4.77
N ASN A 135 7.35 10.01 -4.82
CA ASN A 135 6.72 10.74 -3.71
C ASN A 135 6.73 9.93 -2.40
N ARG A 136 6.55 8.60 -2.45
CA ARG A 136 6.64 7.75 -1.26
C ARG A 136 8.05 7.69 -0.71
N ILE A 137 9.04 7.53 -1.57
CA ILE A 137 10.47 7.55 -1.20
C ILE A 137 10.83 8.87 -0.50
N GLN A 138 10.39 10.00 -1.06
CA GLN A 138 10.67 11.34 -0.52
C GLN A 138 10.14 11.57 0.90
N LEU A 139 9.08 10.86 1.33
CA LEU A 139 8.60 10.94 2.72
C LEU A 139 9.66 10.50 3.73
N LEU A 140 10.64 9.71 3.31
CA LEU A 140 11.72 9.21 4.17
C LEU A 140 12.91 10.17 4.27
N SER A 141 12.96 11.25 3.50
CA SER A 141 14.08 12.21 3.52
C SER A 141 14.44 12.78 4.90
N PRO A 142 13.52 12.91 5.90
CA PRO A 142 13.91 13.30 7.24
C PRO A 142 14.51 12.18 8.12
N LEU A 143 14.55 10.96 7.61
CA LEU A 143 14.93 9.76 8.37
C LEU A 143 16.10 8.99 7.74
N VAL A 144 16.30 9.15 6.43
CA VAL A 144 17.26 8.38 5.63
C VAL A 144 18.05 9.32 4.74
N ASP A 145 19.37 9.32 4.89
CA ASP A 145 20.25 10.23 4.16
C ASP A 145 20.38 9.88 2.67
N GLN A 146 20.38 8.59 2.36
CA GLN A 146 20.52 8.09 0.98
C GLN A 146 19.25 7.37 0.55
N LEU A 147 18.45 8.03 -0.28
CA LEU A 147 17.24 7.46 -0.86
C LEU A 147 17.53 6.88 -2.25
N PRO A 148 17.00 5.68 -2.57
CA PRO A 148 17.19 5.09 -3.90
C PRO A 148 16.44 5.89 -4.97
N SER A 149 16.94 5.87 -6.19
CA SER A 149 16.27 6.48 -7.34
C SER A 149 15.02 5.71 -7.78
N SER A 150 14.99 4.40 -7.53
CA SER A 150 13.82 3.54 -7.81
C SER A 150 13.78 2.35 -6.87
N ILE A 151 12.57 1.85 -6.62
CA ILE A 151 12.30 0.63 -5.88
C ILE A 151 10.94 0.08 -6.32
N SER A 152 10.83 -1.23 -6.45
CA SER A 152 9.57 -1.89 -6.83
C SER A 152 8.93 -2.53 -5.61
N SER A 153 7.63 -2.33 -5.45
CA SER A 153 6.82 -3.04 -4.46
C SER A 153 6.67 -4.52 -4.85
N LYS A 154 6.60 -5.40 -3.84
CA LYS A 154 6.49 -6.85 -4.03
C LYS A 154 5.36 -7.41 -3.16
N ILE A 155 4.70 -8.44 -3.67
CA ILE A 155 3.82 -9.32 -2.90
C ILE A 155 4.67 -10.52 -2.47
N TYR A 156 4.59 -10.88 -1.21
CA TYR A 156 5.29 -12.04 -0.63
C TYR A 156 4.28 -13.15 -0.39
N LEU A 157 4.57 -14.32 -0.93
CA LEU A 157 3.71 -15.50 -0.83
C LEU A 157 4.36 -16.51 0.13
N ASN A 158 3.55 -17.19 0.91
CA ASN A 158 4.00 -18.34 1.69
C ASN A 158 3.92 -19.63 0.86
N ASP A 159 4.52 -20.71 1.36
CA ASP A 159 4.58 -21.97 0.65
C ASP A 159 3.20 -22.59 0.38
N SER A 160 2.22 -22.38 1.27
CA SER A 160 0.86 -22.87 1.07
C SER A 160 0.13 -22.14 -0.06
N GLU A 161 0.31 -20.83 -0.18
CA GLU A 161 -0.25 -20.01 -1.27
C GLU A 161 0.37 -20.40 -2.62
N ILE A 162 1.68 -20.68 -2.63
CA ILE A 162 2.38 -21.15 -3.83
C ILE A 162 1.88 -22.53 -4.24
N LEU A 163 1.70 -23.44 -3.27
CA LEU A 163 1.18 -24.78 -3.52
C LEU A 163 -0.26 -24.72 -4.07
N GLU A 164 -1.13 -23.93 -3.44
CA GLU A 164 -2.51 -23.73 -3.88
C GLU A 164 -2.60 -23.20 -5.31
N ALA A 165 -1.78 -22.18 -5.63
CA ALA A 165 -1.69 -21.65 -6.98
C ALA A 165 -1.22 -22.71 -8.00
N ASN A 166 -0.24 -23.54 -7.64
CA ASN A 166 0.23 -24.63 -8.50
C ASN A 166 -0.85 -25.67 -8.74
N LEU A 167 -1.56 -26.12 -7.69
CA LEU A 167 -2.66 -27.06 -7.81
C LEU A 167 -3.81 -26.49 -8.67
N PHE A 168 -4.10 -25.20 -8.53
CA PHE A 168 -5.08 -24.54 -9.39
C PHE A 168 -4.68 -24.59 -10.88
N LEU A 169 -3.42 -24.25 -11.20
CA LEU A 169 -2.92 -24.29 -12.56
C LEU A 169 -2.95 -25.70 -13.16
N GLU A 170 -2.57 -26.72 -12.38
CA GLU A 170 -2.62 -28.12 -12.78
C GLU A 170 -4.07 -28.59 -13.02
N LYS A 171 -4.98 -28.31 -12.09
CA LYS A 171 -6.41 -28.64 -12.22
C LYS A 171 -7.03 -28.08 -13.48
N HIS A 172 -6.62 -26.88 -13.90
CA HIS A 172 -7.11 -26.21 -15.10
C HIS A 172 -6.24 -26.46 -16.34
N GLN A 173 -5.28 -27.40 -16.27
CA GLN A 173 -4.38 -27.79 -17.37
C GLN A 173 -3.62 -26.59 -17.97
N ILE A 174 -3.28 -25.59 -17.16
CA ILE A 174 -2.55 -24.42 -17.59
C ILE A 174 -1.05 -24.75 -17.67
N ASN A 175 -0.48 -24.67 -18.86
CA ASN A 175 0.94 -24.96 -19.09
C ASN A 175 1.80 -23.71 -18.78
N LYS A 176 2.62 -23.79 -17.70
CA LYS A 176 3.51 -22.69 -17.28
C LYS A 176 4.61 -22.35 -18.28
N LEU A 177 4.90 -23.23 -19.25
CA LEU A 177 5.89 -22.99 -20.32
C LEU A 177 5.34 -22.19 -21.48
N SER A 178 4.02 -22.02 -21.56
CA SER A 178 3.34 -21.22 -22.58
C SER A 178 2.98 -19.84 -22.02
N PRO A 179 2.93 -18.79 -22.83
CA PRO A 179 2.44 -17.50 -22.40
C PRO A 179 1.02 -17.59 -21.81
N ILE A 180 0.81 -16.99 -20.63
CA ILE A 180 -0.48 -16.93 -19.95
C ILE A 180 -1.02 -15.52 -20.04
N TYR A 181 -2.22 -15.36 -20.61
CA TYR A 181 -2.92 -14.08 -20.70
C TYR A 181 -3.98 -13.99 -19.61
N MET A 182 -3.73 -13.20 -18.58
CA MET A 182 -4.70 -12.92 -17.54
C MET A 182 -5.44 -11.62 -17.87
N ILE A 183 -6.75 -11.73 -18.15
CA ILE A 183 -7.57 -10.61 -18.58
C ILE A 183 -8.60 -10.26 -17.51
N SER A 184 -8.52 -9.05 -16.96
CA SER A 184 -9.54 -8.50 -16.07
C SER A 184 -10.63 -7.84 -16.90
N VAL A 185 -11.80 -8.47 -16.99
CA VAL A 185 -12.92 -7.99 -17.81
C VAL A 185 -13.67 -6.85 -17.14
N LEU A 186 -13.70 -6.80 -15.81
CA LEU A 186 -14.46 -5.81 -15.04
C LEU A 186 -13.54 -4.82 -14.33
N GLY A 187 -13.87 -3.55 -14.43
CA GLY A 187 -13.31 -2.49 -13.58
C GLY A 187 -14.08 -2.35 -12.25
N SER A 188 -13.59 -1.52 -11.35
CA SER A 188 -14.23 -1.25 -10.05
C SER A 188 -15.53 -0.42 -10.15
N SER A 189 -15.88 0.06 -11.33
CA SER A 189 -17.14 0.77 -11.64
C SER A 189 -17.38 0.74 -13.15
N LEU A 190 -18.60 1.07 -13.58
CA LEU A 190 -18.94 1.12 -15.01
C LEU A 190 -18.01 2.06 -15.80
N ASN A 191 -17.69 3.22 -15.24
CA ASN A 191 -16.78 4.19 -15.88
C ASN A 191 -15.31 3.73 -15.97
N LYS A 192 -14.96 2.63 -15.30
CA LYS A 192 -13.63 2.02 -15.31
C LYS A 192 -13.64 0.64 -15.97
N THR A 193 -14.79 0.20 -16.48
CA THR A 193 -14.95 -1.04 -17.20
C THR A 193 -14.82 -0.75 -18.68
N TYR A 194 -13.92 -1.46 -19.37
CA TYR A 194 -13.80 -1.35 -20.82
C TYR A 194 -15.08 -1.89 -21.46
N PRO A 195 -15.65 -1.23 -22.49
CA PRO A 195 -16.91 -1.68 -23.11
C PRO A 195 -16.81 -3.13 -23.58
N PHE A 196 -17.84 -3.92 -23.30
CA PHE A 196 -17.81 -5.38 -23.51
C PHE A 196 -17.54 -5.80 -24.94
N ASP A 197 -18.11 -5.09 -25.93
CA ASP A 197 -17.88 -5.41 -27.35
C ASP A 197 -16.42 -5.27 -27.73
N TYR A 198 -15.77 -4.16 -27.32
CA TYR A 198 -14.34 -3.96 -27.54
C TYR A 198 -13.47 -4.94 -26.75
N MET A 199 -13.90 -5.32 -25.54
CA MET A 199 -13.21 -6.34 -24.74
C MET A 199 -13.27 -7.70 -25.44
N ALA A 200 -14.45 -8.10 -25.95
CA ALA A 200 -14.63 -9.32 -26.71
C ALA A 200 -13.75 -9.36 -27.97
N ASP A 201 -13.68 -8.26 -28.71
CA ASP A 201 -12.82 -8.17 -29.89
C ASP A 201 -11.32 -8.23 -29.53
N THR A 202 -10.93 -7.63 -28.40
CA THR A 202 -9.55 -7.72 -27.90
C THR A 202 -9.19 -9.16 -27.57
N ILE A 203 -10.08 -9.89 -26.86
CA ILE A 203 -9.87 -11.30 -26.50
C ILE A 203 -9.78 -12.16 -27.77
N LYS A 204 -10.67 -11.97 -28.74
CA LYS A 204 -10.60 -12.70 -30.03
C LYS A 204 -9.28 -12.46 -30.76
N LYS A 205 -8.80 -11.20 -30.79
CA LYS A 205 -7.50 -10.88 -31.41
C LYS A 205 -6.34 -11.55 -30.67
N ILE A 206 -6.33 -11.56 -29.33
CA ILE A 206 -5.31 -12.27 -28.53
C ILE A 206 -5.36 -13.77 -28.85
N ALA A 207 -6.55 -14.38 -28.84
CA ALA A 207 -6.74 -15.80 -29.16
C ALA A 207 -6.27 -16.15 -30.57
N SER A 208 -6.46 -15.26 -31.54
CA SER A 208 -6.04 -15.48 -32.95
C SER A 208 -4.52 -15.49 -33.14
N ILE A 209 -3.75 -14.91 -32.20
CA ILE A 209 -2.27 -14.95 -32.20
C ILE A 209 -1.75 -16.39 -32.00
N GLY A 210 -2.53 -17.25 -31.33
CA GLY A 210 -2.24 -18.67 -31.16
C GLY A 210 -1.00 -19.03 -30.35
N LYS A 211 -0.45 -18.09 -29.57
CA LYS A 211 0.82 -18.25 -28.83
C LYS A 211 0.66 -18.29 -27.31
N GLY A 212 -0.54 -18.60 -26.81
CA GLY A 212 -0.77 -18.61 -25.36
C GLY A 212 -2.10 -19.22 -24.95
N GLN A 213 -2.40 -19.20 -23.68
CA GLN A 213 -3.61 -19.72 -23.04
C GLN A 213 -4.17 -18.73 -22.02
#